data_42b642dfc27cc17bba7a652c68f49220
#
_entry.id   42b642dfc27cc17bba7a652c68f49220
#
_cell.length_a   1.000
_cell.length_b   1.000
_cell.length_c   1.000
_cell.angle_alpha   90.00
_cell.angle_beta   90.00
_cell.angle_gamma   90.00
#
_symmetry.space_group_name_H-M   'P 1'
#
loop_
_entity.id
_entity.type
_entity.pdbx_description
1 polymer ?
#
loop_
_entity_poly.entity_id
_entity_poly.type
_entity_poly.pdbx_seq_one_letter_code
_entity_poly.pdbx_strand_id
1 'polypeptide(L)'
;MLKISIIDSDKERRLILEGKLIVPWTTELQRACDEARQSLRGRAIGLDLENLTVISQEGQNLLGVLMKEGIKVRGCCVFAKEVLRKLRGRARAQHRPNILKAG
;
A
#
# COMPACT_ATOMS: atom_id res chain seq x y z
N MET A 1 6.83 10.44 -12.32
CA MET A 1 7.46 9.15 -12.59
C MET A 1 7.54 8.34 -11.30
N LEU A 2 7.33 7.06 -11.36
CA LEU A 2 7.42 6.16 -10.21
C LEU A 2 8.47 5.10 -10.47
N LYS A 3 9.37 4.92 -9.51
CA LYS A 3 10.36 3.85 -9.56
C LYS A 3 10.02 2.82 -8.49
N ILE A 4 10.00 1.55 -8.86
CA ILE A 4 9.70 0.44 -7.96
C ILE A 4 10.93 -0.47 -7.92
N SER A 5 11.46 -0.68 -6.71
CA SER A 5 12.56 -1.60 -6.48
C SER A 5 12.07 -2.75 -5.61
N ILE A 6 12.57 -3.96 -5.86
CA ILE A 6 12.14 -5.14 -5.11
C ILE A 6 13.33 -5.68 -4.31
N ILE A 7 13.12 -5.87 -3.02
CA ILE A 7 14.11 -6.49 -2.13
C ILE A 7 13.45 -7.72 -1.49
N ASP A 8 14.06 -8.88 -1.71
CA ASP A 8 13.58 -10.13 -1.15
C ASP A 8 14.36 -10.50 0.10
N SER A 9 13.64 -10.95 1.12
CA SER A 9 14.20 -11.59 2.29
C SER A 9 13.49 -12.92 2.51
N ASP A 10 13.90 -13.65 3.55
CA ASP A 10 13.30 -14.96 3.84
C ASP A 10 11.81 -14.84 4.20
N LYS A 11 11.40 -13.71 4.77
CA LYS A 11 10.06 -13.54 5.30
C LYS A 11 9.19 -12.58 4.51
N GLU A 12 9.79 -11.72 3.70
CA GLU A 12 9.07 -10.63 3.07
C GLU A 12 9.65 -10.30 1.70
N ARG A 13 8.77 -10.00 0.76
CA ARG A 13 9.14 -9.34 -0.49
C ARG A 13 8.75 -7.88 -0.34
N ARG A 14 9.74 -7.00 -0.30
CA ARG A 14 9.50 -5.57 -0.10
C ARG A 14 9.62 -4.82 -1.41
N LEU A 15 8.60 -4.04 -1.73
CA LEU A 15 8.62 -3.14 -2.86
C LEU A 15 8.87 -1.73 -2.36
N ILE A 16 9.96 -1.12 -2.81
CA ILE A 16 10.33 0.24 -2.42
C ILE A 16 9.90 1.18 -3.53
N LEU A 17 9.05 2.14 -3.18
CA LEU A 17 8.50 3.10 -4.14
C LEU A 17 9.23 4.44 -4.02
N GLU A 18 9.63 5.00 -5.16
CA GLU A 18 10.29 6.31 -5.22
C GLU A 18 9.57 7.18 -6.23
N GLY A 19 9.38 8.45 -5.90
CA GLY A 19 8.84 9.45 -6.80
C GLY A 19 7.39 9.76 -6.52
N LYS A 20 6.54 9.67 -7.54
CA LYS A 20 5.14 10.11 -7.46
C LYS A 20 4.19 8.97 -7.74
N LEU A 21 3.32 8.70 -6.78
CA LEU A 21 2.25 7.71 -6.97
C LEU A 21 0.99 8.43 -7.45
N ILE A 22 0.94 8.64 -8.76
CA ILE A 22 -0.14 9.31 -9.46
C ILE A 22 -0.53 8.50 -10.70
N VAL A 23 -1.66 8.82 -11.32
CA VAL A 23 -2.05 8.20 -12.60
C VAL A 23 -1.05 8.65 -13.68
N PRO A 24 -0.58 7.80 -14.60
CA PRO A 24 -0.94 6.38 -14.76
C PRO A 24 -0.08 5.38 -13.95
N TRP A 25 0.81 5.87 -13.10
CA TRP A 25 1.76 5.03 -12.38
C TRP A 25 1.10 4.11 -11.36
N THR A 26 -0.13 4.42 -10.95
CA THR A 26 -0.93 3.53 -10.10
C THR A 26 -1.12 2.16 -10.73
N THR A 27 -1.30 2.12 -12.06
CA THR A 27 -1.40 0.86 -12.80
C THR A 27 -0.10 0.06 -12.72
N GLU A 28 1.04 0.74 -12.81
CA GLU A 28 2.33 0.08 -12.69
C GLU A 28 2.54 -0.55 -11.31
N LEU A 29 2.11 0.15 -10.27
CA LEU A 29 2.19 -0.39 -8.91
C LEU A 29 1.30 -1.63 -8.76
N GLN A 30 0.09 -1.58 -9.27
CA GLN A 30 -0.81 -2.72 -9.19
C GLN A 30 -0.23 -3.92 -9.92
N ARG A 31 0.32 -3.71 -11.10
CA ARG A 31 0.97 -4.77 -11.87
C ARG A 31 2.15 -5.37 -11.10
N ALA A 32 2.97 -4.52 -10.51
CA ALA A 32 4.13 -4.97 -9.74
C ALA A 32 3.70 -5.83 -8.55
N CYS A 33 2.62 -5.46 -7.87
CA CYS A 33 2.09 -6.24 -6.76
C CYS A 33 1.55 -7.59 -7.24
N ASP A 34 0.84 -7.60 -8.37
CA ASP A 34 0.30 -8.85 -8.92
C ASP A 34 1.42 -9.81 -9.32
N GLU A 35 2.47 -9.30 -9.95
CA GLU A 35 3.63 -10.10 -10.30
C GLU A 35 4.36 -10.61 -9.06
N ALA A 36 4.48 -9.76 -8.05
CA ALA A 36 5.16 -10.15 -6.80
C ALA A 36 4.42 -11.28 -6.09
N ARG A 37 3.10 -11.35 -6.22
CA ARG A 37 2.32 -12.42 -5.60
C ARG A 37 2.54 -13.79 -6.22
N GLN A 38 2.95 -13.84 -7.48
CA GLN A 38 3.02 -15.10 -8.22
C GLN A 38 4.08 -16.06 -7.69
N SER A 39 5.08 -15.57 -6.97
CA SER A 39 6.17 -16.41 -6.48
C SER A 39 6.55 -16.11 -5.04
N LEU A 40 5.55 -15.83 -4.19
CA LEU A 40 5.80 -15.47 -2.80
C LEU A 40 6.32 -16.63 -1.95
N ARG A 41 5.85 -17.82 -2.19
CA ARG A 41 6.25 -19.02 -1.43
C ARG A 41 6.11 -18.83 0.09
N GLY A 42 4.95 -18.30 0.50
CA GLY A 42 4.67 -18.08 1.91
C GLY A 42 5.21 -16.78 2.49
N ARG A 43 5.92 -15.98 1.71
CA ARG A 43 6.41 -14.68 2.18
C ARG A 43 5.30 -13.63 2.13
N ALA A 44 5.42 -12.62 2.96
CA ALA A 44 4.52 -11.46 2.93
C ALA A 44 4.99 -10.46 1.88
N ILE A 45 4.06 -9.62 1.41
CA ILE A 45 4.40 -8.46 0.57
C ILE A 45 4.34 -7.20 1.43
N GLY A 46 5.39 -6.38 1.34
CA GLY A 46 5.42 -5.09 1.98
C GLY A 46 5.68 -3.98 0.97
N LEU A 47 5.08 -2.83 1.20
CA LEU A 47 5.36 -1.62 0.42
C LEU A 47 6.03 -0.60 1.32
N ASP A 48 7.11 0.01 0.82
CA ASP A 48 7.83 1.06 1.52
C ASP A 48 7.59 2.37 0.78
N LEU A 49 6.95 3.31 1.45
CA LEU A 49 6.57 4.61 0.88
C LEU A 49 7.52 5.74 1.28
N GLU A 50 8.62 5.43 1.93
CA GLU A 50 9.53 6.44 2.48
C GLU A 50 10.00 7.45 1.45
N ASN A 51 10.22 7.01 0.21
CA ASN A 51 10.78 7.84 -0.85
C ASN A 51 9.72 8.39 -1.81
N LEU A 52 8.44 8.28 -1.49
CA LEU A 52 7.39 8.92 -2.27
C LEU A 52 7.31 10.39 -1.91
N THR A 53 7.19 11.23 -2.94
CA THR A 53 7.06 12.69 -2.77
C THR A 53 5.63 13.18 -2.96
N VAL A 54 4.82 12.42 -3.72
CA VAL A 54 3.42 12.77 -3.97
C VAL A 54 2.59 11.49 -4.01
N ILE A 55 1.41 11.51 -3.41
CA ILE A 55 0.42 10.44 -3.51
C ILE A 55 -0.91 11.10 -3.86
N SER A 56 -1.42 10.83 -5.06
CA SER A 56 -2.70 11.37 -5.50
C SER A 56 -3.87 10.65 -4.81
N GLN A 57 -5.08 11.15 -5.02
CA GLN A 57 -6.27 10.48 -4.50
C GLN A 57 -6.39 9.06 -5.05
N GLU A 58 -6.11 8.87 -6.34
CA GLU A 58 -6.10 7.54 -6.96
C GLU A 58 -5.04 6.65 -6.33
N GLY A 59 -3.86 7.22 -6.03
CA GLY A 59 -2.82 6.49 -5.32
C GLY A 59 -3.25 6.06 -3.93
N GLN A 60 -3.91 6.94 -3.19
CA GLN A 60 -4.45 6.62 -1.88
C GLN A 60 -5.49 5.50 -1.96
N ASN A 61 -6.38 5.57 -2.95
CA ASN A 61 -7.39 4.54 -3.14
C ASN A 61 -6.76 3.18 -3.42
N LEU A 62 -5.75 3.15 -4.25
CA LEU A 62 -5.03 1.91 -4.55
C LEU A 62 -4.34 1.35 -3.31
N LEU A 63 -3.67 2.20 -2.53
CA LEU A 63 -3.03 1.75 -1.29
C LEU A 63 -4.05 1.15 -0.33
N GLY A 64 -5.24 1.75 -0.24
CA GLY A 64 -6.31 1.22 0.59
C GLY A 64 -6.75 -0.18 0.15
N VAL A 65 -6.88 -0.40 -1.16
CA VAL A 65 -7.23 -1.71 -1.71
C VAL A 65 -6.14 -2.73 -1.39
N LEU A 66 -4.87 -2.36 -1.59
CA LEU A 66 -3.75 -3.26 -1.32
C LEU A 66 -3.66 -3.64 0.16
N MET A 67 -3.93 -2.69 1.06
CA MET A 67 -3.95 -2.97 2.48
C MET A 67 -5.06 -3.96 2.85
N LYS A 68 -6.22 -3.86 2.22
CA LYS A 68 -7.31 -4.82 2.43
C LYS A 68 -6.94 -6.21 1.95
N GLU A 69 -6.09 -6.30 0.95
CA GLU A 69 -5.62 -7.57 0.42
C GLU A 69 -4.50 -8.19 1.26
N GLY A 70 -4.13 -7.55 2.35
CA GLY A 70 -3.13 -8.07 3.26
C GLY A 70 -1.72 -7.57 3.04
N ILE A 71 -1.51 -6.65 2.11
CA ILE A 71 -0.20 -6.07 1.85
C ILE A 71 0.12 -5.08 2.97
N LYS A 72 1.30 -5.23 3.58
CA LYS A 72 1.76 -4.32 4.61
C LYS A 72 2.33 -3.07 3.98
N VAL A 73 1.88 -1.90 4.44
CA VAL A 73 2.32 -0.62 3.90
C VAL A 73 3.01 0.16 5.02
N ARG A 74 4.23 0.62 4.73
CA ARG A 74 5.07 1.37 5.67
C ARG A 74 5.51 2.68 5.04
N GLY A 75 5.67 3.71 5.85
CA GLY A 75 6.19 4.98 5.40
C GLY A 75 6.82 5.74 6.55
N CYS A 76 8.00 6.32 6.31
CA CYS A 76 8.73 7.06 7.32
C CYS A 76 8.59 8.58 7.17
N CYS A 77 8.20 9.08 6.01
CA CYS A 77 7.99 10.52 5.85
C CYS A 77 6.65 10.94 6.44
N VAL A 78 6.58 12.18 6.91
CA VAL A 78 5.36 12.71 7.55
C VAL A 78 4.15 12.58 6.64
N PHE A 79 4.34 12.88 5.36
CA PHE A 79 3.26 12.82 4.39
C PHE A 79 2.68 11.41 4.25
N ALA A 80 3.54 10.41 4.11
CA ALA A 80 3.10 9.03 3.99
C ALA A 80 2.43 8.53 5.26
N LYS A 81 2.93 8.93 6.42
CA LYS A 81 2.31 8.56 7.70
C LYS A 81 0.90 9.10 7.82
N GLU A 82 0.67 10.32 7.37
CA GLU A 82 -0.67 10.92 7.37
C GLU A 82 -1.64 10.15 6.50
N VAL A 83 -1.22 9.82 5.28
CA VAL A 83 -2.03 9.04 4.35
C VAL A 83 -2.37 7.68 4.95
N LEU A 84 -1.38 7.00 5.50
CA LEU A 84 -1.59 5.68 6.11
C LEU A 84 -2.55 5.75 7.29
N ARG A 85 -2.44 6.77 8.11
CA ARG A 85 -3.34 6.96 9.24
C ARG A 85 -4.78 7.11 8.78
N LYS A 86 -5.02 7.89 7.73
CA LYS A 86 -6.35 8.06 7.16
C LYS A 86 -6.91 6.76 6.62
N LEU A 87 -6.10 6.00 5.90
CA LEU A 87 -6.53 4.73 5.33
C LEU A 87 -6.86 3.71 6.41
N ARG A 88 -6.06 3.64 7.47
CA ARG A 88 -6.33 2.76 8.60
C ARG A 88 -7.60 3.16 9.32
N GLY A 89 -7.83 4.47 9.48
CA GLY A 89 -9.06 4.98 10.07
C GLY A 89 -10.28 4.60 9.26
N ARG A 90 -10.22 4.68 7.93
CA ARG A 90 -11.31 4.26 7.06
C ARG A 90 -11.59 2.76 7.17
N ALA A 91 -10.55 1.96 7.24
CA ALA A 91 -10.72 0.51 7.41
C ALA A 91 -11.43 0.19 8.71
N ARG A 92 -11.06 0.86 9.80
CA ARG A 92 -11.76 0.70 11.08
C ARG A 92 -13.19 1.18 11.01
N ALA A 93 -13.45 2.29 10.34
CA ALA A 93 -14.79 2.83 10.18
C ALA A 93 -15.69 1.87 9.39
N GLN A 94 -15.14 1.15 8.43
CA GLN A 94 -15.90 0.16 7.67
C GLN A 94 -16.34 -1.03 8.51
N HIS A 95 -15.58 -1.40 9.52
CA HIS A 95 -15.98 -2.47 10.44
C HIS A 95 -17.04 -2.01 11.42
N ARG A 96 -16.95 -0.76 11.88
CA ARG A 96 -17.87 -0.23 12.86
C ARG A 96 -19.35 -0.20 12.47
N PRO A 97 -19.73 0.07 11.21
CA PRO A 97 -21.14 0.10 10.85
C PRO A 97 -21.90 -1.17 11.21
N ASN A 98 -21.26 -2.31 11.11
CA ASN A 98 -21.89 -3.57 11.48
C ASN A 98 -22.16 -3.66 12.98
N ILE A 99 -21.22 -3.20 13.78
CA ILE A 99 -21.36 -3.18 15.23
C ILE A 99 -22.45 -2.21 15.66
N LEU A 100 -22.48 -1.04 15.04
CA LEU A 100 -23.47 -0.01 15.34
C LEU A 100 -24.87 -0.45 14.99
N LYS A 101 -25.04 -1.20 13.92
CA LYS A 101 -26.34 -1.73 13.53
C LYS A 101 -26.81 -2.81 14.48
N ALA A 102 -25.91 -3.56 15.04
CA ALA A 102 -26.22 -4.59 16.01
C ALA A 102 -26.56 -3.98 17.37
N GLY A 103 -26.03 -2.81 17.62
CA GLY A 103 -26.35 -2.06 18.81
C GLY A 103 -27.48 -1.11 18.56
#